data_1442ac1cc80a5dc8cc556a5e12d9cfa0
#
_entry.id   1442ac1cc80a5dc8cc556a5e12d9cfa0
#
_cell.length_a   1.000
_cell.length_b   1.000
_cell.length_c   1.000
_cell.angle_alpha   90.00
_cell.angle_beta   90.00
_cell.angle_gamma   90.00
#
_symmetry.space_group_name_H-M   'P 1'
#
loop_
_entity.id
_entity.type
_entity.pdbx_description
1 polymer ?
#
loop_
_entity_poly.entity_id
_entity_poly.type
_entity_poly.pdbx_seq_one_letter_code
_entity_poly.pdbx_strand_id
1 'polypeptide(L)'
;MAYSFTSSKVTAALLRAQKRGVTVSLVADEEHNLKNGASPKARAAFSALSLAGAQVRLISAYAIHHDKVLIIDDLHVQLGSYNYSESAATRNSENVLVNWNNPALAAVHASYIPKNIECMQIKYSPNC
;
A
#
# COMPACT_ATOMS: atom_id res chain seq x y z
N MET A 1 0.19 -1.50 3.74
CA MET A 1 -1.27 -1.80 3.64
C MET A 1 -2.01 -0.50 3.39
N ALA A 2 -2.93 -0.48 2.45
CA ALA A 2 -3.60 0.75 2.03
C ALA A 2 -5.08 0.53 1.70
N TYR A 3 -5.97 1.35 2.26
CA TYR A 3 -7.35 1.42 1.81
C TYR A 3 -7.45 2.22 0.51
N SER A 4 -7.11 3.51 0.52
CA SER A 4 -7.07 4.35 -0.67
C SER A 4 -5.63 4.66 -1.07
N PHE A 5 -5.27 4.39 -2.33
CA PHE A 5 -3.91 4.57 -2.83
C PHE A 5 -3.93 5.35 -4.16
N THR A 6 -3.90 6.66 -4.07
CA THR A 6 -3.99 7.56 -5.24
C THR A 6 -2.92 8.67 -5.23
N SER A 7 -2.04 8.68 -4.22
CA SER A 7 -1.01 9.72 -4.08
C SER A 7 0.15 9.49 -5.04
N SER A 8 0.34 10.42 -5.98
CA SER A 8 1.50 10.41 -6.88
C SER A 8 2.82 10.60 -6.15
N LYS A 9 2.82 11.39 -5.05
CA LYS A 9 4.02 11.62 -4.23
C LYS A 9 4.48 10.34 -3.52
N VAL A 10 3.54 9.59 -2.94
CA VAL A 10 3.84 8.30 -2.30
C VAL A 10 4.29 7.29 -3.35
N THR A 11 3.58 7.18 -4.46
CA THR A 11 3.97 6.31 -5.58
C THR A 11 5.40 6.61 -6.05
N ALA A 12 5.73 7.87 -6.28
CA ALA A 12 7.08 8.28 -6.69
C ALA A 12 8.15 7.95 -5.63
N ALA A 13 7.83 8.07 -4.34
CA ALA A 13 8.74 7.69 -3.27
C ALA A 13 9.03 6.18 -3.26
N LEU A 14 8.00 5.35 -3.42
CA LEU A 14 8.14 3.90 -3.51
C LEU A 14 8.90 3.46 -4.77
N LEU A 15 8.66 4.10 -5.91
CA LEU A 15 9.41 3.85 -7.15
C LEU A 15 10.90 4.19 -6.98
N ARG A 16 11.22 5.30 -6.30
CA ARG A 16 12.62 5.62 -5.97
C ARG A 16 13.26 4.60 -5.04
N ALA A 17 12.50 4.09 -4.05
CA ALA A 17 12.98 3.03 -3.17
C ALA A 17 13.27 1.74 -3.97
N GLN A 18 12.33 1.31 -4.80
CA GLN A 18 12.49 0.16 -5.69
C GLN A 18 13.73 0.29 -6.59
N LYS A 19 13.93 1.48 -7.17
CA LYS A 19 15.12 1.77 -8.01
C LYS A 19 16.44 1.65 -7.24
N ARG A 20 16.44 1.89 -5.95
CA ARG A 20 17.62 1.70 -5.07
C ARG A 20 17.82 0.25 -4.62
N GLY A 21 16.99 -0.69 -5.07
CA GLY A 21 17.07 -2.10 -4.69
C GLY A 21 16.28 -2.47 -3.42
N VAL A 22 15.47 -1.56 -2.90
CA VAL A 22 14.58 -1.86 -1.76
C VAL A 22 13.41 -2.72 -2.24
N THR A 23 13.14 -3.83 -1.59
CA THR A 23 11.95 -4.64 -1.86
C THR A 23 10.71 -3.88 -1.40
N VAL A 24 9.83 -3.56 -2.35
CA VAL A 24 8.57 -2.86 -2.08
C VAL A 24 7.40 -3.83 -2.23
N SER A 25 6.58 -3.94 -1.19
CA SER A 25 5.34 -4.71 -1.21
C SER A 25 4.16 -3.82 -0.85
N LEU A 26 3.10 -3.86 -1.64
CA LEU A 26 1.86 -3.10 -1.43
C LEU A 26 0.68 -4.06 -1.37
N VAL A 27 -0.11 -3.95 -0.32
CA VAL A 27 -1.42 -4.60 -0.21
C VAL A 27 -2.48 -3.51 -0.16
N ALA A 28 -3.46 -3.55 -1.05
CA ALA A 28 -4.49 -2.51 -1.14
C ALA A 28 -5.90 -3.10 -1.31
N ASP A 29 -6.90 -2.36 -0.85
CA ASP A 29 -8.30 -2.71 -1.06
C ASP A 29 -8.65 -2.72 -2.55
N GLU A 30 -9.18 -3.84 -3.06
CA GLU A 30 -9.53 -3.98 -4.47
C GLU A 30 -10.76 -3.16 -4.84
N GLU A 31 -11.80 -3.28 -4.02
CA GLU A 31 -13.10 -2.68 -4.31
C GLU A 31 -13.00 -1.17 -4.42
N HIS A 32 -12.37 -0.54 -3.43
CA HIS A 32 -12.21 0.91 -3.40
C HIS A 32 -11.30 1.45 -4.49
N ASN A 33 -10.22 0.73 -4.82
CA ASN A 33 -9.21 1.26 -5.75
C ASN A 33 -9.47 0.91 -7.22
N LEU A 34 -10.12 -0.22 -7.51
CA LEU A 34 -10.27 -0.71 -8.90
C LEU A 34 -11.70 -0.92 -9.39
N LYS A 35 -12.69 -0.95 -8.48
CA LYS A 35 -14.10 -1.14 -8.79
C LYS A 35 -14.92 0.11 -8.40
N ASN A 36 -16.21 0.11 -8.62
CA ASN A 36 -17.19 1.09 -8.13
C ASN A 36 -16.78 2.56 -8.30
N GLY A 37 -16.40 2.95 -9.52
CA GLY A 37 -16.01 4.33 -9.81
C GLY A 37 -14.60 4.71 -9.37
N ALA A 38 -13.76 3.73 -9.19
CA ALA A 38 -12.38 3.86 -8.77
C ALA A 38 -11.57 4.85 -9.61
N SER A 39 -10.66 5.52 -8.93
CA SER A 39 -9.81 6.54 -9.56
C SER A 39 -8.83 5.93 -10.58
N PRO A 40 -8.73 6.47 -11.80
CA PRO A 40 -7.68 6.10 -12.73
C PRO A 40 -6.27 6.24 -12.15
N LYS A 41 -6.07 7.13 -11.16
CA LYS A 41 -4.80 7.34 -10.46
C LYS A 41 -4.35 6.11 -9.67
N ALA A 42 -5.28 5.38 -9.03
CA ALA A 42 -4.95 4.14 -8.31
C ALA A 42 -4.44 3.09 -9.29
N ARG A 43 -5.14 2.88 -10.39
CA ARG A 43 -4.74 1.94 -11.45
C ARG A 43 -3.36 2.28 -12.02
N ALA A 44 -3.11 3.55 -12.33
CA ALA A 44 -1.83 4.01 -12.84
C ALA A 44 -0.70 3.79 -11.81
N ALA A 45 -0.94 4.06 -10.53
CA ALA A 45 0.02 3.85 -9.45
C ALA A 45 0.39 2.36 -9.31
N PHE A 46 -0.61 1.46 -9.28
CA PHE A 46 -0.37 0.02 -9.20
C PHE A 46 0.38 -0.51 -10.40
N SER A 47 0.00 -0.08 -11.61
CA SER A 47 0.71 -0.46 -12.83
C SER A 47 2.17 -0.01 -12.82
N ALA A 48 2.44 1.23 -12.44
CA ALA A 48 3.80 1.77 -12.37
C ALA A 48 4.67 1.01 -11.35
N LEU A 49 4.13 0.73 -10.16
CA LEU A 49 4.83 -0.03 -9.12
C LEU A 49 5.11 -1.47 -9.57
N SER A 50 4.12 -2.13 -10.15
CA SER A 50 4.23 -3.50 -10.64
C SER A 50 5.27 -3.62 -11.77
N LEU A 51 5.24 -2.70 -12.75
CA LEU A 51 6.22 -2.64 -13.83
C LEU A 51 7.65 -2.38 -13.33
N ALA A 52 7.78 -1.66 -12.22
CA ALA A 52 9.07 -1.44 -11.55
C ALA A 52 9.56 -2.64 -10.72
N GLY A 53 8.80 -3.74 -10.65
CA GLY A 53 9.14 -4.95 -9.91
C GLY A 53 8.65 -4.97 -8.45
N ALA A 54 7.84 -4.01 -8.03
CA ALA A 54 7.21 -4.06 -6.71
C ALA A 54 6.12 -5.15 -6.65
N GLN A 55 5.97 -5.77 -5.49
CA GLN A 55 4.91 -6.74 -5.24
C GLN A 55 3.62 -6.00 -4.91
N VAL A 56 2.69 -5.93 -5.87
CA VAL A 56 1.38 -5.31 -5.67
C VAL A 56 0.33 -6.40 -5.55
N ARG A 57 -0.41 -6.38 -4.44
CA ARG A 57 -1.50 -7.31 -4.16
C ARG A 57 -2.78 -6.56 -3.84
N LEU A 58 -3.89 -7.08 -4.33
CA LEU A 58 -5.22 -6.55 -4.05
C LEU A 58 -5.97 -7.52 -3.15
N ILE A 59 -6.74 -6.97 -2.23
CA ILE A 59 -7.49 -7.76 -1.26
C ILE A 59 -8.98 -7.48 -1.42
N SER A 60 -9.77 -8.54 -1.52
CA SER A 60 -11.23 -8.52 -1.57
C SER A 60 -11.88 -9.48 -0.55
N ALA A 61 -11.07 -10.01 0.38
CA ALA A 61 -11.54 -10.94 1.41
C ALA A 61 -12.38 -10.28 2.51
N TYR A 62 -12.31 -8.96 2.62
CA TYR A 62 -13.05 -8.15 3.58
C TYR A 62 -14.06 -7.27 2.86
N ALA A 63 -15.13 -6.87 3.53
CA ALA A 63 -16.01 -5.82 3.03
C ALA A 63 -15.24 -4.51 2.75
N ILE A 64 -14.27 -4.20 3.60
CA ILE A 64 -13.34 -3.07 3.46
C ILE A 64 -12.01 -3.46 4.10
N HIS A 65 -10.92 -3.40 3.34
CA HIS A 65 -9.56 -3.45 3.89
C HIS A 65 -9.12 -2.02 4.24
N HIS A 66 -9.45 -1.57 5.45
CA HIS A 66 -9.36 -0.16 5.83
C HIS A 66 -8.03 0.25 6.48
N ASP A 67 -7.01 -0.57 6.38
CA ASP A 67 -5.69 -0.31 6.98
C ASP A 67 -4.91 0.80 6.23
N LYS A 68 -4.17 1.58 7.00
CA LYS A 68 -3.22 2.59 6.52
C LYS A 68 -1.94 2.41 7.33
N VAL A 69 -1.13 1.45 6.91
CA VAL A 69 0.08 1.04 7.63
C VAL A 69 1.25 0.96 6.65
N LEU A 70 2.36 1.58 7.03
CA LEU A 70 3.65 1.46 6.35
C LEU A 70 4.65 0.85 7.33
N ILE A 71 5.30 -0.22 6.90
CA ILE A 71 6.38 -0.87 7.63
C ILE A 71 7.66 -0.66 6.82
N ILE A 72 8.73 -0.24 7.46
CA ILE A 72 10.03 0.00 6.84
C ILE A 72 11.08 -0.81 7.58
N ASP A 73 11.82 -1.63 6.83
CA ASP A 73 12.94 -2.45 7.27
C ASP A 73 12.61 -3.36 8.46
N ASP A 74 11.35 -3.79 8.58
CA ASP A 74 10.82 -4.56 9.72
C ASP A 74 11.09 -3.93 11.10
N LEU A 75 11.34 -2.64 11.12
CA LEU A 75 11.73 -1.86 12.30
C LEU A 75 10.82 -0.68 12.59
N HIS A 76 10.40 0.04 11.56
CA HIS A 76 9.67 1.29 11.72
C HIS A 76 8.24 1.10 11.23
N VAL A 77 7.27 1.62 11.98
CA VAL A 77 5.86 1.50 11.66
C VAL A 77 5.19 2.86 11.67
N GLN A 78 4.59 3.24 10.55
CA GLN A 78 3.66 4.35 10.48
C GLN A 78 2.24 3.80 10.42
N LEU A 79 1.36 4.33 11.23
CA LEU A 79 -0.06 4.02 11.24
C LEU A 79 -0.90 5.25 11.59
N GLY A 80 -2.20 5.20 11.34
CA GLY A 80 -3.12 6.29 11.62
C GLY A 80 -4.31 6.33 10.68
N SER A 81 -4.95 7.48 10.57
CA SER A 81 -6.11 7.67 9.68
C SER A 81 -5.70 8.02 8.24
N TYR A 82 -4.45 8.43 8.01
CA TYR A 82 -3.96 9.00 6.76
C TYR A 82 -3.99 8.00 5.60
N ASN A 83 -4.92 8.17 4.67
CA ASN A 83 -4.91 7.47 3.40
C ASN A 83 -3.77 7.97 2.51
N TYR A 84 -3.22 7.09 1.68
CA TYR A 84 -2.19 7.48 0.71
C TYR A 84 -2.83 8.14 -0.52
N SER A 85 -3.49 9.27 -0.27
CA SER A 85 -4.28 10.03 -1.24
C SER A 85 -4.00 11.52 -1.17
N GLU A 86 -4.32 12.26 -2.23
CA GLU A 86 -4.19 13.71 -2.25
C GLU A 86 -5.17 14.39 -1.27
N SER A 87 -6.37 13.84 -1.12
CA SER A 87 -7.35 14.38 -0.18
C SER A 87 -6.86 14.30 1.26
N ALA A 88 -6.25 13.17 1.65
CA ALA A 88 -5.64 13.03 2.97
C ALA A 88 -4.50 14.04 3.19
N ALA A 89 -3.74 14.34 2.14
CA ALA A 89 -2.60 15.24 2.23
C ALA A 89 -2.99 16.72 2.30
N THR A 90 -4.16 17.13 1.79
CA THR A 90 -4.45 18.55 1.54
C THR A 90 -5.81 19.03 2.04
N ARG A 91 -6.73 18.13 2.35
CA ARG A 91 -8.14 18.49 2.62
C ARG A 91 -8.68 17.96 3.93
N ASN A 92 -8.21 16.79 4.36
CA ASN A 92 -8.74 16.12 5.54
C ASN A 92 -8.00 16.55 6.80
N SER A 93 -8.65 16.40 7.94
CA SER A 93 -7.97 16.32 9.22
C SER A 93 -7.57 14.87 9.46
N GLU A 94 -6.27 14.61 9.53
CA GLU A 94 -5.71 13.27 9.65
C GLU A 94 -4.74 13.20 10.81
N ASN A 95 -4.55 11.99 11.34
CA ASN A 95 -3.50 11.72 12.31
C ASN A 95 -2.55 10.64 11.79
N VAL A 96 -1.29 10.75 12.20
CA VAL A 96 -0.23 9.80 11.87
C VAL A 96 0.64 9.62 13.11
N LEU A 97 0.87 8.36 13.45
CA LEU A 97 1.84 7.97 14.48
C LEU A 97 2.99 7.22 13.80
N VAL A 98 4.21 7.64 14.07
CA VAL A 98 5.41 6.94 13.61
C VAL A 98 6.13 6.36 14.81
N ASN A 99 6.23 5.04 14.86
CA ASN A 99 7.03 4.30 15.82
C ASN A 99 8.38 3.95 15.20
N TRP A 100 9.43 4.52 15.76
CA TRP A 100 10.80 4.26 15.34
C TRP A 100 11.38 3.08 16.12
N ASN A 101 12.13 2.22 15.42
CA ASN A 101 12.89 1.11 16.00
C ASN A 101 12.04 0.20 16.91
N ASN A 102 10.89 -0.24 16.41
CA ASN A 102 9.96 -1.12 17.12
C ASN A 102 9.68 -2.40 16.30
N PRO A 103 10.62 -3.36 16.29
CA PRO A 103 10.48 -4.60 15.50
C PRO A 103 9.30 -5.46 15.99
N ALA A 104 8.95 -5.40 17.26
CA ALA A 104 7.79 -6.14 17.78
C ALA A 104 6.49 -5.64 17.17
N LEU A 105 6.29 -4.32 17.10
CA LEU A 105 5.13 -3.72 16.45
C LEU A 105 5.12 -4.00 14.94
N ALA A 106 6.29 -3.92 14.30
CA ALA A 106 6.43 -4.24 12.88
C ALA A 106 5.99 -5.68 12.57
N ALA A 107 6.46 -6.65 13.37
CA ALA A 107 6.10 -8.06 13.24
C ALA A 107 4.59 -8.30 13.44
N VAL A 108 3.96 -7.64 14.41
CA VAL A 108 2.51 -7.72 14.62
C VAL A 108 1.78 -7.25 13.37
N HIS A 109 2.08 -6.07 12.86
CA HIS A 109 1.38 -5.55 11.66
C HIS A 109 1.69 -6.36 10.39
N ALA A 110 2.91 -6.86 10.24
CA ALA A 110 3.25 -7.75 9.13
C ALA A 110 2.44 -9.06 9.17
N SER A 111 2.12 -9.58 10.35
CA SER A 111 1.34 -10.82 10.52
C SER A 111 -0.12 -10.68 10.06
N TYR A 112 -0.67 -9.47 10.04
CA TYR A 112 -2.02 -9.19 9.51
C TYR A 112 -2.06 -9.17 7.98
N ILE A 113 -0.91 -9.14 7.31
CA ILE A 113 -0.88 -9.36 5.87
C ILE A 113 -1.20 -10.84 5.67
N PRO A 114 -2.40 -11.19 5.12
CA PRO A 114 -2.78 -12.59 5.03
C PRO A 114 -1.71 -13.37 4.27
N LYS A 115 -1.17 -14.41 4.89
CA LYS A 115 -0.18 -15.30 4.26
C LYS A 115 -0.75 -16.01 3.03
N ASN A 116 -2.08 -16.01 2.89
CA ASN A 116 -2.86 -16.68 1.85
C ASN A 116 -3.55 -15.70 0.89
N ILE A 117 -3.02 -14.50 0.72
CA ILE A 117 -3.45 -13.71 -0.43
C ILE A 117 -2.86 -14.45 -1.64
N GLU A 118 -3.72 -15.26 -2.29
CA GLU A 118 -3.40 -15.72 -3.64
C GLU A 118 -3.00 -14.51 -4.45
N CYS A 119 -1.90 -14.65 -5.16
CA CYS A 119 -1.43 -13.63 -6.06
C CYS A 119 -2.54 -13.38 -7.08
N MET A 120 -3.44 -12.45 -6.80
CA MET A 120 -4.41 -12.03 -7.80
C MET A 120 -3.61 -11.39 -8.92
N GLN A 121 -3.57 -12.07 -10.05
CA GLN A 121 -2.99 -11.57 -11.27
C GLN A 121 -3.66 -10.24 -11.61
N ILE A 122 -3.07 -9.14 -11.15
CA ILE A 122 -3.24 -7.91 -11.88
C ILE A 122 -2.69 -8.26 -13.26
N LYS A 123 -3.49 -8.12 -14.30
CA LYS A 123 -3.14 -8.42 -15.71
C LYS A 123 -1.81 -7.82 -16.19
N TYR A 124 -1.04 -7.21 -15.31
CA TYR A 124 0.18 -6.45 -15.55
C TYR A 124 1.34 -6.83 -14.64
N SER A 125 1.21 -7.84 -13.77
CA SER A 125 2.35 -8.32 -12.98
C SER A 125 2.94 -9.58 -13.63
N PRO A 126 4.18 -9.53 -14.18
CA PRO A 126 4.82 -10.70 -14.75
C PRO A 126 5.34 -11.69 -13.71
N ASN A 127 5.23 -11.41 -12.40
CA ASN A 127 5.90 -12.14 -11.32
C ASN A 127 4.94 -12.65 -10.22
N CYS A 128 3.72 -13.01 -10.58
CA CYS A 128 2.88 -13.83 -9.71
C CYS A 128 2.93 -15.29 -10.09
#